data_61f7a589f8eb8e1884be4266d21f821a
#
_entry.id   61f7a589f8eb8e1884be4266d21f821a
#
_cell.length_a   1.000
_cell.length_b   1.000
_cell.length_c   1.000
_cell.angle_alpha   90.00
_cell.angle_beta   90.00
_cell.angle_gamma   90.00
#
_symmetry.space_group_name_H-M   'P 1'
#
loop_
_entity.id
_entity.type
_entity.pdbx_description
1 polymer ?
#
loop_
_entity_poly.entity_id
_entity_poly.type
_entity_poly.pdbx_seq_one_letter_code
_entity_poly.pdbx_strand_id
1 'polypeptide(L)'
;NASMCFHWKSLLRQVRITGTVSLVSDDVADEYYSSRAYESRIGAWASNQSQELKNRDELINSIKVYKNKYSDETKVPRPKHWSGWNLNPQNIEFWLDGENRIHERLLYTKSQNGLWNKSLLSP
;
A
#
# COMPACT_ATOMS: atom_id res chain seq x y z
N ASN A 1 13.72 2.67 1.78
CA ASN A 1 12.96 3.92 1.86
C ASN A 1 11.79 3.88 0.88
N ALA A 2 10.66 4.51 1.26
CA ALA A 2 9.48 4.65 0.41
C ALA A 2 8.86 6.03 0.55
N SER A 3 7.97 6.36 -0.39
CA SER A 3 7.17 7.56 -0.36
C SER A 3 5.73 7.23 -0.72
N MET A 4 4.79 7.83 -0.02
CA MET A 4 3.36 7.82 -0.33
C MET A 4 2.87 9.21 -0.63
N CYS A 5 1.94 9.34 -1.58
CA CYS A 5 1.30 10.60 -1.92
C CYS A 5 -0.21 10.40 -1.97
N PHE A 6 -0.93 11.19 -1.20
CA PHE A 6 -2.38 11.27 -1.22
C PHE A 6 -2.78 12.62 -1.80
N HIS A 7 -3.62 12.62 -2.84
CA HIS A 7 -4.07 13.85 -3.48
C HIS A 7 -5.59 13.88 -3.58
N TRP A 8 -6.20 14.83 -2.89
CA TRP A 8 -7.64 15.11 -2.94
C TRP A 8 -7.89 16.32 -3.84
N LYS A 9 -8.20 16.05 -5.11
CA LYS A 9 -8.43 17.09 -6.13
C LYS A 9 -9.54 18.06 -5.73
N SER A 10 -10.65 17.54 -5.20
CA SER A 10 -11.80 18.35 -4.78
C SER A 10 -11.49 19.28 -3.59
N LEU A 11 -10.50 18.94 -2.80
CA LEU A 11 -10.05 19.73 -1.65
C LEU A 11 -8.83 20.60 -1.96
N LEU A 12 -8.24 20.43 -3.15
CA LEU A 12 -6.98 21.08 -3.55
C LEU A 12 -5.86 20.85 -2.53
N ARG A 13 -5.79 19.63 -1.98
CA ARG A 13 -4.84 19.26 -0.92
C ARG A 13 -4.07 17.99 -1.29
N GLN A 14 -2.83 17.97 -0.82
CA GLN A 14 -1.97 16.78 -0.93
C GLN A 14 -1.25 16.52 0.40
N VAL A 15 -1.07 15.25 0.72
CA VAL A 15 -0.17 14.80 1.81
C VAL A 15 0.87 13.89 1.20
N ARG A 16 2.14 14.17 1.46
CA ARG A 16 3.27 13.36 1.04
C ARG A 16 4.03 12.85 2.26
N ILE A 17 4.20 11.55 2.35
CA ILE A 17 4.86 10.88 3.47
C ILE A 17 6.10 10.19 2.92
N THR A 18 7.26 10.40 3.54
CA THR A 18 8.51 9.69 3.21
C THR A 18 9.09 9.05 4.47
N GLY A 19 9.70 7.90 4.31
CA GLY A 19 10.29 7.20 5.44
C GLY A 19 10.87 5.84 5.08
N THR A 20 11.14 5.05 6.10
CA THR A 20 11.61 3.66 5.95
C THR A 20 10.44 2.69 5.95
N VAL A 21 10.60 1.56 5.27
CA VAL A 21 9.61 0.49 5.28
C VAL A 21 10.14 -0.74 5.99
N SER A 22 9.24 -1.41 6.70
CA SER A 22 9.46 -2.71 7.32
C SER A 22 8.31 -3.66 6.97
N LEU A 23 8.59 -4.94 6.85
CA LEU A 23 7.54 -5.94 6.69
C LEU A 23 6.62 -5.93 7.91
N VAL A 24 5.34 -6.13 7.70
CA VAL A 24 4.40 -6.44 8.80
C VAL A 24 4.67 -7.85 9.33
N SER A 25 4.25 -8.13 10.56
CA SER A 25 4.29 -9.49 11.10
C SER A 25 3.37 -10.44 10.33
N ASP A 26 3.64 -11.73 10.41
CA ASP A 26 2.80 -12.74 9.78
C ASP A 26 1.36 -12.69 10.31
N ASP A 27 1.16 -12.48 11.61
CA ASP A 27 -0.18 -12.37 12.21
C ASP A 27 -0.99 -11.22 11.59
N VAL A 28 -0.38 -10.03 11.44
CA VAL A 28 -1.03 -8.87 10.80
C VAL A 28 -1.32 -9.15 9.32
N ALA A 29 -0.39 -9.81 8.62
CA ALA A 29 -0.60 -10.18 7.24
C ALA A 29 -1.71 -11.23 7.07
N ASP A 30 -1.77 -12.22 7.95
CA ASP A 30 -2.79 -13.28 7.94
C ASP A 30 -4.18 -12.72 8.28
N GLU A 31 -4.29 -11.84 9.29
CA GLU A 31 -5.53 -11.17 9.64
C GLU A 31 -6.07 -10.36 8.46
N TYR A 32 -5.24 -9.51 7.87
CA TYR A 32 -5.67 -8.71 6.70
C TYR A 32 -5.98 -9.59 5.49
N TYR A 33 -5.19 -10.64 5.22
CA TYR A 33 -5.46 -11.57 4.13
C TYR A 33 -6.80 -12.28 4.29
N SER A 34 -7.12 -12.74 5.50
CA SER A 34 -8.38 -13.43 5.79
C SER A 34 -9.61 -12.53 5.66
N SER A 35 -9.46 -11.22 5.91
CA SER A 35 -10.54 -10.22 5.75
C SER A 35 -10.90 -9.91 4.30
N ARG A 36 -10.05 -10.33 3.34
CA ARG A 36 -10.30 -10.08 1.91
C ARG A 36 -11.35 -11.02 1.35
N ALA A 37 -12.09 -10.56 0.32
CA ALA A 37 -13.02 -11.40 -0.41
C ALA A 37 -12.34 -12.66 -0.97
N TYR A 38 -13.06 -13.78 -1.00
CA TYR A 38 -12.57 -15.08 -1.49
C TYR A 38 -11.86 -14.98 -2.84
N GLU A 39 -12.47 -14.31 -3.82
CA GLU A 39 -11.90 -14.13 -5.16
C GLU A 39 -10.54 -13.42 -5.13
N SER A 40 -10.37 -12.45 -4.24
CA SER A 40 -9.10 -11.75 -4.07
C SER A 40 -8.03 -12.63 -3.42
N ARG A 41 -8.42 -13.52 -2.51
CA ARG A 41 -7.53 -14.50 -1.90
C ARG A 41 -7.07 -15.54 -2.90
N ILE A 42 -7.99 -16.07 -3.72
CA ILE A 42 -7.66 -16.97 -4.84
C ILE A 42 -6.77 -16.29 -5.86
N GLY A 43 -7.04 -15.01 -6.20
CA GLY A 43 -6.20 -14.24 -7.11
C GLY A 43 -4.75 -14.11 -6.66
N ALA A 44 -4.52 -14.00 -5.35
CA ALA A 44 -3.16 -13.95 -4.78
C ALA A 44 -2.38 -15.28 -4.96
N TRP A 45 -3.05 -16.41 -5.02
CA TRP A 45 -2.46 -17.71 -5.35
C TRP A 45 -2.26 -17.91 -6.85
N ALA A 46 -3.21 -17.42 -7.65
CA ALA A 46 -3.25 -17.69 -9.08
C ALA A 46 -2.31 -16.78 -9.90
N SER A 47 -1.95 -15.60 -9.36
CA SER A 47 -1.19 -14.59 -10.06
C SER A 47 0.27 -14.57 -9.61
N ASN A 48 1.19 -14.70 -10.57
CA ASN A 48 2.59 -14.33 -10.38
C ASN A 48 2.73 -12.83 -10.68
N GLN A 49 2.47 -11.98 -9.69
CA GLN A 49 2.40 -10.53 -9.87
C GLN A 49 3.59 -9.98 -10.65
N SER A 50 3.31 -9.14 -11.66
CA SER A 50 4.31 -8.47 -12.52
C SER A 50 5.13 -9.39 -13.43
N GLN A 51 4.79 -10.68 -13.52
CA GLN A 51 5.38 -11.57 -14.51
C GLN A 51 4.59 -11.53 -15.84
N GLU A 52 5.28 -11.78 -16.94
CA GLU A 52 4.65 -11.86 -18.25
C GLU A 52 3.69 -13.05 -18.34
N LEU A 53 2.53 -12.84 -18.96
CA LEU A 53 1.57 -13.87 -19.30
C LEU A 53 1.60 -14.11 -20.81
N LYS A 54 1.55 -15.37 -21.24
CA LYS A 54 1.41 -15.69 -22.66
C LYS A 54 0.09 -15.20 -23.24
N ASN A 55 -0.97 -15.33 -22.44
CA ASN A 55 -2.31 -14.86 -22.76
C ASN A 55 -3.17 -14.81 -21.48
N ARG A 56 -4.37 -14.25 -21.58
CA ARG A 56 -5.31 -14.15 -20.45
C ARG A 56 -5.82 -15.49 -19.96
N ASP A 57 -5.91 -16.50 -20.82
CA ASP A 57 -6.45 -17.83 -20.47
C ASP A 57 -5.54 -18.55 -19.48
N GLU A 58 -4.24 -18.30 -19.51
CA GLU A 58 -3.29 -18.84 -18.51
C GLU A 58 -3.71 -18.44 -17.09
N LEU A 59 -4.00 -17.15 -16.87
CA LEU A 59 -4.46 -16.67 -15.56
C LEU A 59 -5.84 -17.23 -15.19
N ILE A 60 -6.78 -17.28 -16.15
CA ILE A 60 -8.12 -17.82 -15.92
C ILE A 60 -8.05 -19.29 -15.50
N ASN A 61 -7.20 -20.08 -16.15
CA ASN A 61 -7.00 -21.50 -15.82
C ASN A 61 -6.33 -21.65 -14.44
N SER A 62 -5.35 -20.82 -14.12
CA SER A 62 -4.73 -20.80 -12.80
C SER A 62 -5.77 -20.52 -11.70
N ILE A 63 -6.64 -19.52 -11.90
CA ILE A 63 -7.74 -19.22 -10.98
C ILE A 63 -8.65 -20.43 -10.76
N LYS A 64 -9.04 -21.15 -11.83
CA LYS A 64 -9.86 -22.38 -11.71
C LYS A 64 -9.16 -23.46 -10.89
N VAL A 65 -7.87 -23.66 -11.11
CA VAL A 65 -7.07 -24.64 -10.35
C VAL A 65 -7.08 -24.32 -8.86
N TYR A 66 -6.84 -23.05 -8.50
CA TYR A 66 -6.81 -22.66 -7.10
C TYR A 66 -8.19 -22.62 -6.44
N LYS A 67 -9.27 -22.29 -7.19
CA LYS A 67 -10.64 -22.47 -6.70
C LYS A 67 -10.96 -23.91 -6.36
N ASN A 68 -10.56 -24.86 -7.20
CA ASN A 68 -10.76 -26.28 -6.93
C ASN A 68 -9.93 -26.75 -5.72
N LYS A 69 -8.69 -26.25 -5.59
CA LYS A 69 -7.80 -26.59 -4.48
C LYS A 69 -8.31 -26.05 -3.13
N TYR A 70 -8.88 -24.85 -3.13
CA TYR A 70 -9.37 -24.14 -1.95
C TYR A 70 -10.87 -23.91 -2.04
N SER A 71 -11.64 -24.99 -2.23
CA SER A 71 -13.10 -24.94 -2.39
C SER A 71 -13.83 -24.51 -1.11
N ASP A 72 -13.24 -24.71 0.06
CA ASP A 72 -13.72 -24.12 1.32
C ASP A 72 -13.24 -22.66 1.41
N GLU A 73 -14.17 -21.76 1.12
CA GLU A 73 -13.90 -20.32 1.10
C GLU A 73 -13.39 -19.78 2.43
N THR A 74 -13.68 -20.44 3.55
CA THR A 74 -13.26 -20.01 4.88
C THR A 74 -11.80 -20.39 5.20
N LYS A 75 -11.21 -21.31 4.45
CA LYS A 75 -9.91 -21.93 4.73
C LYS A 75 -8.84 -21.70 3.67
N VAL A 76 -8.89 -20.57 2.96
CA VAL A 76 -7.84 -20.20 2.00
C VAL A 76 -6.65 -19.60 2.75
N PRO A 77 -5.50 -20.31 2.85
CA PRO A 77 -4.34 -19.78 3.56
C PRO A 77 -3.67 -18.67 2.76
N ARG A 78 -2.94 -17.79 3.44
CA ARG A 78 -2.11 -16.77 2.79
C ARG A 78 -0.91 -17.42 2.08
N PRO A 79 -0.63 -17.07 0.80
CA PRO A 79 0.60 -17.52 0.15
C PRO A 79 1.82 -16.84 0.80
N LYS A 80 2.93 -17.57 0.90
CA LYS A 80 4.16 -17.08 1.58
C LYS A 80 4.74 -15.78 0.99
N HIS A 81 4.53 -15.56 -0.31
CA HIS A 81 4.99 -14.36 -1.00
C HIS A 81 4.11 -13.13 -0.77
N TRP A 82 2.90 -13.33 -0.20
CA TRP A 82 1.95 -12.27 0.03
C TRP A 82 2.13 -11.68 1.42
N SER A 83 2.44 -10.40 1.52
CA SER A 83 2.64 -9.70 2.78
C SER A 83 2.30 -8.21 2.62
N GLY A 84 2.47 -7.44 3.68
CA GLY A 84 2.31 -6.00 3.72
C GLY A 84 3.57 -5.29 4.23
N TRP A 85 3.57 -3.98 4.08
CA TRP A 85 4.66 -3.11 4.52
C TRP A 85 4.14 -1.97 5.39
N ASN A 86 4.78 -1.73 6.50
CA ASN A 86 4.59 -0.53 7.31
C ASN A 86 5.55 0.55 6.81
N LEU A 87 5.02 1.73 6.47
CA LEU A 87 5.82 2.92 6.26
C LEU A 87 6.01 3.63 7.60
N ASN A 88 7.25 3.68 8.09
CA ASN A 88 7.63 4.42 9.28
C ASN A 88 7.99 5.85 8.86
N PRO A 89 7.14 6.86 9.11
CA PRO A 89 7.34 8.18 8.57
C PRO A 89 8.52 8.90 9.22
N GLN A 90 9.34 9.52 8.38
CA GLN A 90 10.42 10.44 8.77
C GLN A 90 10.08 11.87 8.39
N ASN A 91 9.37 12.07 7.27
CA ASN A 91 8.84 13.36 6.86
C ASN A 91 7.39 13.22 6.44
N ILE A 92 6.59 14.23 6.80
CA ILE A 92 5.20 14.38 6.36
C ILE A 92 5.02 15.82 5.87
N GLU A 93 4.74 16.00 4.59
CA GLU A 93 4.45 17.28 4.00
C GLU A 93 2.96 17.41 3.70
N PHE A 94 2.36 18.47 4.19
CA PHE A 94 1.01 18.90 3.85
C PHE A 94 1.11 20.06 2.85
N TRP A 95 0.42 19.91 1.73
CA TRP A 95 0.37 20.88 0.66
C TRP A 95 -1.07 21.32 0.42
N LEU A 96 -1.27 22.61 0.29
CA LEU A 96 -2.53 23.26 -0.06
C LEU A 96 -2.31 24.12 -1.31
N ASP A 97 -3.20 24.01 -2.28
CA ASP A 97 -3.17 24.85 -3.46
C ASP A 97 -3.42 26.33 -3.09
N GLY A 98 -2.62 27.19 -3.69
CA GLY A 98 -2.71 28.63 -3.54
C GLY A 98 -2.77 29.34 -4.90
N GLU A 99 -3.42 30.49 -4.93
CA GLU A 99 -3.50 31.33 -6.12
C GLU A 99 -2.12 31.66 -6.67
N ASN A 100 -2.01 31.77 -7.99
CA ASN A 100 -0.77 32.12 -8.70
C ASN A 100 0.41 31.21 -8.36
N ARG A 101 0.16 29.93 -8.00
CA ARG A 101 1.15 28.93 -7.59
C ARG A 101 1.85 29.25 -6.25
N ILE A 102 1.33 30.16 -5.46
CA ILE A 102 1.85 30.46 -4.12
C ILE A 102 1.19 29.46 -3.14
N HIS A 103 1.68 28.23 -3.20
CA HIS A 103 1.13 27.11 -2.44
C HIS A 103 1.58 27.16 -0.97
N GLU A 104 0.68 26.77 -0.06
CA GLU A 104 1.06 26.56 1.34
C GLU A 104 1.66 25.16 1.51
N ARG A 105 2.85 25.11 2.10
CA ARG A 105 3.58 23.85 2.32
C ARG A 105 4.07 23.78 3.75
N LEU A 106 3.58 22.79 4.49
CA LEU A 106 3.94 22.54 5.87
C LEU A 106 4.65 21.19 5.96
N LEU A 107 5.90 21.19 6.41
CA LEU A 107 6.73 20.00 6.59
C LEU A 107 6.85 19.65 8.07
N TYR A 108 6.57 18.41 8.40
CA TYR A 108 6.96 17.78 9.65
C TYR A 108 8.15 16.85 9.41
N THR A 109 9.23 17.03 10.17
CA THR A 109 10.43 16.17 10.13
C THR A 109 10.63 15.53 11.49
N LYS A 110 10.78 14.21 11.51
CA LYS A 110 11.03 13.44 12.74
C LYS A 110 12.50 13.54 13.11
N SER A 111 12.80 14.00 14.32
CA SER A 111 14.14 14.08 14.86
C SER A 111 14.62 12.72 15.40
N GLN A 112 15.91 12.59 15.70
CA GLN A 112 16.51 11.35 16.23
C GLN A 112 15.89 10.91 17.58
N ASN A 113 15.43 11.85 18.40
CA ASN A 113 14.75 11.57 19.68
C ASN A 113 13.26 11.26 19.52
N GLY A 114 12.76 11.12 18.28
CA GLY A 114 11.37 10.78 17.97
C GLY A 114 10.37 11.95 17.96
N LEU A 115 10.79 13.16 18.31
CA LEU A 115 9.95 14.36 18.27
C LEU A 115 9.77 14.88 16.84
N TRP A 116 8.64 15.54 16.58
CA TRP A 116 8.33 16.16 15.31
C TRP A 116 8.64 17.66 15.33
N ASN A 117 9.47 18.08 14.41
CA ASN A 117 9.72 19.50 14.13
C ASN A 117 8.86 19.96 12.95
N LYS A 118 8.35 21.16 13.05
CA LYS A 118 7.47 21.77 12.04
C LYS A 118 8.17 22.94 11.37
N SER A 119 8.11 23.01 10.04
CA SER A 119 8.64 24.12 9.24
C SER A 119 7.73 24.42 8.04
N LEU A 120 7.76 25.66 7.58
CA LEU A 120 7.15 26.05 6.31
C LEU A 120 8.16 25.89 5.19
N LEU A 121 7.71 25.46 4.02
CA LEU A 121 8.51 25.41 2.81
C LEU A 121 8.04 26.47 1.82
N SER A 122 8.98 27.03 1.09
CA SER A 122 8.65 27.88 -0.07
C SER A 122 7.89 27.06 -1.13
N PRO A 123 6.92 27.67 -1.84
CA PRO A 123 6.18 27.02 -2.91
C PRO A 123 7.05 26.67 -4.11
#